data_2f20fb572822373ac8f8fe1a52f9a013
#
_entry.id   2f20fb572822373ac8f8fe1a52f9a013
#
_cell.length_a   1.000
_cell.length_b   1.000
_cell.length_c   1.000
_cell.angle_alpha   90.00
_cell.angle_beta   90.00
_cell.angle_gamma   90.00
#
_symmetry.space_group_name_H-M   'P 1'
#
loop_
_entity.id
_entity.type
_entity.pdbx_description
1 polymer ?
#
loop_
_entity_poly.entity_id
_entity_poly.type
_entity_poly.pdbx_seq_one_letter_code
_entity_poly.pdbx_strand_id
1 'polypeptide(L)'
;MKTRIRYKMLTPVSHIGEVASTGSYFQTILTQYGRVPVITGNSIRGQIRDSMAIDLLSRINTKVDKDIFNIFFSGGNIGGTLKEDVEKAKRVREHFPGISLLGGGLGDMIMSGKLISSFAFPLCRETEDITGEFSEKSWKSMIEEIEFTRVDDAKNDAKAEYIIDPEAQLKAKASTQMRFSVQYMAAGTEFLQDIYFLEGTNELEEGAFYAGLAQWFKYPKIGGMAAKGFGLFDAVVGDDDIILTQGKMQISERIKQLIDSYHDFVDRERDEWFFLLKEKGGEKNGKKTNSAT
;
A
#
# COMPACT_ATOMS: atom_id res chain seq x y z
N MET A 1 -0.62 1.16 21.85
CA MET A 1 0.83 0.97 21.60
C MET A 1 1.24 1.78 20.37
N LYS A 2 2.51 2.19 20.30
CA LYS A 2 3.05 2.96 19.17
C LYS A 2 4.31 2.26 18.66
N THR A 3 4.47 2.20 17.34
CA THR A 3 5.74 1.83 16.69
C THR A 3 6.12 2.91 15.69
N ARG A 4 7.40 3.16 15.51
CA ARG A 4 7.94 4.14 14.57
C ARG A 4 8.65 3.42 13.43
N ILE A 5 8.48 3.91 12.22
CA ILE A 5 9.19 3.39 11.05
C ILE A 5 10.04 4.52 10.48
N ARG A 6 11.33 4.27 10.37
CA ARG A 6 12.29 5.11 9.66
C ARG A 6 12.53 4.48 8.29
N TYR A 7 12.28 5.22 7.23
CA TYR A 7 12.59 4.85 5.86
C TYR A 7 13.79 5.65 5.38
N LYS A 8 14.83 4.98 4.85
CA LYS A 8 15.97 5.62 4.19
C LYS A 8 15.91 5.31 2.70
N MET A 9 15.69 6.32 1.89
CA MET A 9 15.51 6.15 0.45
C MET A 9 16.84 5.77 -0.19
N LEU A 10 16.89 4.61 -0.83
CA LEU A 10 18.04 4.15 -1.64
C LEU A 10 18.02 4.73 -3.04
N THR A 11 16.83 5.01 -3.55
CA THR A 11 16.62 5.66 -4.85
C THR A 11 15.69 6.87 -4.67
N PRO A 12 15.65 7.80 -5.63
CA PRO A 12 14.71 8.91 -5.55
C PRO A 12 13.28 8.42 -5.32
N VAL A 13 12.48 9.16 -4.58
CA VAL A 13 11.07 8.83 -4.32
C VAL A 13 10.17 9.91 -4.90
N SER A 14 9.11 9.50 -5.58
CA SER A 14 8.03 10.36 -6.03
C SER A 14 6.71 9.93 -5.39
N HIS A 15 6.01 10.89 -4.79
CA HIS A 15 4.68 10.68 -4.22
C HIS A 15 3.76 11.79 -4.72
N ILE A 16 3.02 11.48 -5.78
CA ILE A 16 2.26 12.48 -6.53
C ILE A 16 1.00 12.86 -5.75
N GLY A 17 0.86 14.15 -5.45
CA GLY A 17 -0.33 14.73 -4.84
C GLY A 17 -1.20 15.48 -5.82
N GLU A 18 -0.58 16.14 -6.79
CA GLU A 18 -1.27 16.95 -7.81
C GLU A 18 -0.68 16.68 -9.18
N VAL A 19 -1.54 16.57 -10.17
CA VAL A 19 -1.15 16.41 -11.57
C VAL A 19 -1.64 17.64 -12.33
N ALA A 20 -0.70 18.44 -12.85
CA ALA A 20 -0.98 19.52 -13.77
C ALA A 20 -0.76 19.05 -15.23
N SER A 21 -1.17 19.86 -16.19
CA SER A 21 -0.98 19.57 -17.62
C SER A 21 0.49 19.42 -18.03
N THR A 22 1.41 20.00 -17.25
CA THR A 22 2.84 20.05 -17.54
C THR A 22 3.69 19.17 -16.62
N GLY A 23 3.14 18.69 -15.50
CA GLY A 23 3.93 17.93 -14.56
C GLY A 23 3.15 17.35 -13.40
N SER A 24 3.83 16.50 -12.62
CA SER A 24 3.32 15.90 -11.40
C SER A 24 4.12 16.39 -10.20
N TYR A 25 3.42 16.97 -9.24
CA TYR A 25 4.02 17.57 -8.06
C TYR A 25 3.99 16.63 -6.87
N PHE A 26 5.01 16.72 -6.02
CA PHE A 26 5.07 15.94 -4.80
C PHE A 26 3.95 16.34 -3.83
N GLN A 27 3.37 15.36 -3.14
CA GLN A 27 2.34 15.61 -2.14
C GLN A 27 2.89 16.45 -0.99
N THR A 28 2.23 17.56 -0.68
CA THR A 28 2.61 18.45 0.42
C THR A 28 1.45 18.67 1.39
N ILE A 29 1.78 18.92 2.64
CA ILE A 29 0.83 19.40 3.66
C ILE A 29 1.29 20.74 4.24
N LEU A 30 0.35 21.50 4.79
CA LEU A 30 0.65 22.74 5.48
C LEU A 30 1.07 22.44 6.92
N THR A 31 2.20 22.97 7.33
CA THR A 31 2.70 23.00 8.71
C THR A 31 2.84 24.45 9.18
N GLN A 32 3.19 24.65 10.44
CA GLN A 32 3.51 26.02 10.95
C GLN A 32 4.71 26.67 10.22
N TYR A 33 5.57 25.89 9.59
CA TYR A 33 6.73 26.37 8.81
C TYR A 33 6.45 26.43 7.30
N GLY A 34 5.20 26.33 6.88
CA GLY A 34 4.76 26.33 5.49
C GLY A 34 4.48 24.92 4.96
N ARG A 35 4.40 24.78 3.64
CA ARG A 35 4.16 23.49 2.99
C ARG A 35 5.41 22.64 3.02
N VAL A 36 5.28 21.40 3.46
CA VAL A 36 6.36 20.39 3.45
C VAL A 36 5.92 19.16 2.66
N PRO A 37 6.85 18.51 1.93
CA PRO A 37 6.56 17.26 1.23
C PRO A 37 6.35 16.14 2.25
N VAL A 38 5.41 15.24 1.97
CA VAL A 38 5.13 14.07 2.82
C VAL A 38 4.74 12.87 1.99
N ILE A 39 4.93 11.67 2.53
CA ILE A 39 4.28 10.47 2.03
C ILE A 39 3.03 10.24 2.89
N THR A 40 1.87 10.14 2.25
CA THR A 40 0.61 10.05 2.98
C THR A 40 0.47 8.73 3.74
N GLY A 41 -0.04 8.79 4.96
CA GLY A 41 -0.33 7.60 5.76
C GLY A 41 -1.29 6.64 5.06
N ASN A 42 -2.22 7.16 4.24
CA ASN A 42 -3.13 6.34 3.45
C ASN A 42 -2.41 5.52 2.37
N SER A 43 -1.40 6.09 1.70
CA SER A 43 -0.59 5.37 0.71
C SER A 43 0.20 4.23 1.37
N ILE A 44 0.84 4.51 2.51
CA ILE A 44 1.59 3.50 3.26
C ILE A 44 0.66 2.42 3.80
N ARG A 45 -0.49 2.81 4.36
CA ARG A 45 -1.52 1.88 4.84
C ARG A 45 -2.04 0.98 3.72
N GLY A 46 -2.15 1.50 2.50
CA GLY A 46 -2.48 0.71 1.30
C GLY A 46 -1.43 -0.36 1.02
N GLN A 47 -0.14 -0.02 1.04
CA GLN A 47 0.96 -0.98 0.86
C GLN A 47 0.97 -2.05 1.97
N ILE A 48 0.74 -1.66 3.22
CA ILE A 48 0.62 -2.60 4.35
C ILE A 48 -0.56 -3.54 4.12
N ARG A 49 -1.73 -3.01 3.72
CA ARG A 49 -2.93 -3.79 3.41
C ARG A 49 -2.68 -4.83 2.33
N ASP A 50 -2.11 -4.41 1.21
CA ASP A 50 -1.79 -5.30 0.09
C ASP A 50 -0.84 -6.42 0.53
N SER A 51 0.16 -6.07 1.31
CA SER A 51 1.17 -7.02 1.78
C SER A 51 0.61 -8.01 2.80
N MET A 52 -0.25 -7.56 3.71
CA MET A 52 -0.98 -8.45 4.64
C MET A 52 -1.91 -9.41 3.88
N ALA A 53 -2.60 -8.91 2.84
CA ALA A 53 -3.46 -9.73 1.99
C ALA A 53 -2.64 -10.78 1.21
N ILE A 54 -1.50 -10.40 0.66
CA ILE A 54 -0.60 -11.30 -0.07
C ILE A 54 -0.04 -12.38 0.87
N ASP A 55 0.44 -12.00 2.06
CA ASP A 55 0.95 -12.93 3.06
C ASP A 55 -0.11 -13.99 3.39
N LEU A 56 -1.31 -13.55 3.78
CA LEU A 56 -2.43 -14.42 4.11
C LEU A 56 -2.81 -15.34 2.96
N LEU A 57 -3.13 -14.79 1.78
CA LEU A 57 -3.63 -15.56 0.65
C LEU A 57 -2.59 -16.52 0.09
N SER A 58 -1.31 -16.16 0.15
CA SER A 58 -0.21 -17.07 -0.22
C SER A 58 -0.12 -18.25 0.75
N ARG A 59 -0.30 -18.00 2.05
CA ARG A 59 -0.23 -19.04 3.09
C ARG A 59 -1.38 -20.02 2.99
N ILE A 60 -2.61 -19.54 2.85
CA ILE A 60 -3.77 -20.42 2.66
C ILE A 60 -3.83 -21.03 1.25
N ASN A 61 -2.99 -20.57 0.33
CA ASN A 61 -2.89 -21.03 -1.05
C ASN A 61 -4.26 -21.10 -1.74
N THR A 62 -5.04 -20.02 -1.70
CA THR A 62 -6.37 -19.96 -2.26
C THR A 62 -6.57 -18.76 -3.17
N LYS A 63 -7.54 -18.89 -4.07
CA LYS A 63 -8.06 -17.78 -4.88
C LYS A 63 -9.41 -17.36 -4.31
N VAL A 64 -9.66 -16.07 -4.29
CA VAL A 64 -10.88 -15.46 -3.77
C VAL A 64 -11.68 -14.81 -4.89
N ASP A 65 -12.98 -14.64 -4.71
CA ASP A 65 -13.81 -13.89 -5.64
C ASP A 65 -13.48 -12.39 -5.61
N LYS A 66 -14.07 -11.64 -6.54
CA LYS A 66 -13.80 -10.20 -6.70
C LYS A 66 -14.24 -9.38 -5.49
N ASP A 67 -15.34 -9.73 -4.84
CA ASP A 67 -15.85 -8.97 -3.69
C ASP A 67 -14.94 -9.15 -2.48
N ILE A 68 -14.50 -10.37 -2.24
CA ILE A 68 -13.52 -10.70 -1.20
C ILE A 68 -12.15 -10.09 -1.50
N PHE A 69 -11.69 -10.18 -2.76
CA PHE A 69 -10.48 -9.50 -3.21
C PHE A 69 -10.53 -8.00 -2.87
N ASN A 70 -11.65 -7.33 -3.16
CA ASN A 70 -11.81 -5.92 -2.85
C ASN A 70 -11.75 -5.64 -1.34
N ILE A 71 -12.27 -6.52 -0.49
CA ILE A 71 -12.19 -6.37 0.97
C ILE A 71 -10.73 -6.41 1.43
N PHE A 72 -9.95 -7.38 0.94
CA PHE A 72 -8.56 -7.54 1.34
C PHE A 72 -7.65 -6.42 0.80
N PHE A 73 -7.76 -6.09 -0.49
CA PHE A 73 -6.81 -5.19 -1.15
C PHE A 73 -7.25 -3.72 -1.16
N SER A 74 -8.56 -3.44 -1.22
CA SER A 74 -9.08 -2.07 -1.32
C SER A 74 -9.86 -1.62 -0.08
N GLY A 75 -10.02 -2.49 0.91
CA GLY A 75 -10.86 -2.21 2.07
C GLY A 75 -12.36 -2.38 1.80
N GLY A 76 -12.74 -3.02 0.69
CA GLY A 76 -14.12 -3.28 0.32
C GLY A 76 -14.85 -2.11 -0.32
N ASN A 77 -16.07 -2.38 -0.76
CA ASN A 77 -16.99 -1.38 -1.28
C ASN A 77 -18.19 -1.25 -0.34
N ILE A 78 -18.66 -0.01 -0.18
CA ILE A 78 -19.89 0.28 0.55
C ILE A 78 -20.99 0.42 -0.50
N GLY A 79 -21.98 -0.47 -0.45
CA GLY A 79 -23.16 -0.43 -1.33
C GLY A 79 -24.45 -0.48 -0.52
N GLY A 80 -25.46 0.30 -0.91
CA GLY A 80 -26.76 0.30 -0.27
C GLY A 80 -26.89 1.20 0.97
N THR A 81 -27.93 0.97 1.76
CA THR A 81 -28.17 1.69 3.01
C THR A 81 -27.34 1.06 4.11
N LEU A 82 -26.53 1.85 4.80
CA LEU A 82 -25.71 1.40 5.93
C LEU A 82 -26.58 0.71 6.97
N LYS A 83 -26.27 -0.55 7.28
CA LYS A 83 -26.87 -1.33 8.36
C LYS A 83 -25.77 -1.79 9.29
N GLU A 84 -25.99 -1.62 10.58
CA GLU A 84 -25.13 -2.20 11.58
C GLU A 84 -25.48 -3.69 11.75
N ASP A 85 -24.49 -4.54 11.52
CA ASP A 85 -24.54 -5.97 11.81
C ASP A 85 -23.39 -6.32 12.75
N VAL A 86 -23.69 -6.21 14.04
CA VAL A 86 -22.72 -6.39 15.13
C VAL A 86 -22.16 -7.83 15.14
N GLU A 87 -23.00 -8.83 14.89
CA GLU A 87 -22.57 -10.23 14.88
C GLU A 87 -21.63 -10.50 13.71
N LYS A 88 -21.92 -9.97 12.54
CA LYS A 88 -21.04 -10.09 11.38
C LYS A 88 -19.70 -9.38 11.62
N ALA A 89 -19.74 -8.17 12.19
CA ALA A 89 -18.51 -7.44 12.54
C ALA A 89 -17.66 -8.23 13.54
N LYS A 90 -18.30 -8.84 14.55
CA LYS A 90 -17.65 -9.68 15.54
C LYS A 90 -16.96 -10.88 14.90
N ARG A 91 -17.67 -11.65 14.07
CA ARG A 91 -17.10 -12.80 13.35
C ARG A 91 -15.92 -12.41 12.46
N VAL A 92 -16.03 -11.28 11.75
CA VAL A 92 -14.91 -10.79 10.93
C VAL A 92 -13.70 -10.44 11.81
N ARG A 93 -13.90 -9.80 12.95
CA ARG A 93 -12.81 -9.46 13.88
C ARG A 93 -12.16 -10.71 14.49
N GLU A 94 -12.94 -11.74 14.77
CA GLU A 94 -12.45 -13.00 15.33
C GLU A 94 -11.62 -13.80 14.32
N HIS A 95 -12.06 -13.87 13.07
CA HIS A 95 -11.42 -14.71 12.07
C HIS A 95 -10.42 -13.99 11.17
N PHE A 96 -10.49 -12.66 11.02
CA PHE A 96 -9.64 -11.90 10.09
C PHE A 96 -8.85 -10.78 10.80
N PRO A 97 -7.78 -11.11 11.52
CA PRO A 97 -6.98 -10.13 12.27
C PRO A 97 -6.54 -8.92 11.42
N GLY A 98 -6.12 -9.14 10.17
CA GLY A 98 -5.71 -8.06 9.28
C GLY A 98 -6.85 -7.11 8.91
N ILE A 99 -8.06 -7.64 8.65
CA ILE A 99 -9.25 -6.81 8.37
C ILE A 99 -9.70 -6.12 9.66
N SER A 100 -9.68 -6.82 10.80
CA SER A 100 -9.99 -6.23 12.11
C SER A 100 -9.09 -5.02 12.41
N LEU A 101 -7.79 -5.15 12.14
CA LEU A 101 -6.82 -4.09 12.37
C LEU A 101 -7.00 -2.92 11.41
N LEU A 102 -7.15 -3.20 10.11
CA LEU A 102 -7.22 -2.15 9.08
C LEU A 102 -8.63 -1.62 8.84
N GLY A 103 -9.67 -2.32 9.29
CA GLY A 103 -11.05 -1.98 8.97
C GLY A 103 -11.39 -2.14 7.48
N GLY A 104 -12.66 -1.94 7.14
CA GLY A 104 -13.14 -2.03 5.75
C GLY A 104 -14.64 -1.93 5.63
N GLY A 105 -15.13 -1.90 4.37
CA GLY A 105 -16.53 -1.96 4.01
C GLY A 105 -16.95 -3.39 3.70
N LEU A 106 -17.92 -3.90 4.40
CA LEU A 106 -18.47 -5.25 4.28
C LEU A 106 -19.94 -5.19 3.84
N GLY A 107 -20.17 -4.99 2.53
CA GLY A 107 -21.52 -4.77 2.02
C GLY A 107 -22.10 -3.44 2.52
N ASP A 108 -23.11 -3.50 3.38
CA ASP A 108 -23.79 -2.32 3.89
C ASP A 108 -23.17 -1.76 5.19
N MET A 109 -22.08 -2.36 5.69
CA MET A 109 -21.47 -2.02 6.97
C MET A 109 -20.07 -1.47 6.80
N ILE A 110 -19.74 -0.40 7.55
CA ILE A 110 -18.37 0.10 7.71
C ILE A 110 -17.82 -0.42 9.03
N MET A 111 -16.70 -1.11 8.96
CA MET A 111 -15.96 -1.56 10.12
C MET A 111 -14.73 -0.67 10.32
N SER A 112 -14.69 0.04 11.45
CA SER A 112 -13.53 0.86 11.82
C SER A 112 -12.31 -0.01 12.10
N GLY A 113 -11.16 0.42 11.59
CA GLY A 113 -9.87 -0.20 11.92
C GLY A 113 -9.32 0.28 13.26
N LYS A 114 -8.33 -0.44 13.76
CA LYS A 114 -7.60 -0.15 14.99
C LYS A 114 -6.18 0.39 14.74
N LEU A 115 -5.81 0.62 13.47
CA LEU A 115 -4.50 1.13 13.07
C LEU A 115 -4.61 2.59 12.63
N ILE A 116 -3.83 3.48 13.26
CA ILE A 116 -3.60 4.83 12.77
C ILE A 116 -2.22 4.87 12.12
N SER A 117 -2.18 5.27 10.85
CA SER A 117 -0.97 5.47 10.06
C SER A 117 -0.77 6.97 9.88
N SER A 118 0.23 7.56 10.51
CA SER A 118 0.54 8.97 10.34
C SER A 118 1.11 9.25 8.94
N PHE A 119 1.26 10.51 8.59
CA PHE A 119 2.12 10.88 7.47
C PHE A 119 3.56 10.46 7.76
N ALA A 120 4.31 10.05 6.73
CA ALA A 120 5.75 9.95 6.82
C ALA A 120 6.35 11.33 6.47
N PHE A 121 6.99 11.94 7.45
CA PHE A 121 7.63 13.25 7.33
C PHE A 121 9.11 13.07 6.97
N PRO A 122 9.66 13.88 6.05
CA PRO A 122 11.10 13.88 5.80
C PRO A 122 11.82 14.41 7.04
N LEU A 123 13.01 13.90 7.32
CA LEU A 123 13.91 14.45 8.32
C LEU A 123 14.54 15.72 7.76
N CYS A 124 13.98 16.85 8.13
CA CYS A 124 14.47 18.18 7.74
C CYS A 124 14.18 19.19 8.83
N ARG A 125 14.80 20.37 8.73
CA ARG A 125 14.66 21.44 9.71
C ARG A 125 13.20 21.85 9.94
N GLU A 126 12.39 21.85 8.88
CA GLU A 126 10.98 22.26 8.94
C GLU A 126 10.04 21.22 9.57
N THR A 127 10.55 20.03 9.89
CA THR A 127 9.78 18.96 10.51
C THR A 127 10.34 18.49 11.85
N GLU A 128 11.35 19.16 12.38
CA GLU A 128 12.02 18.82 13.63
C GLU A 128 11.02 18.72 14.82
N ASP A 129 10.14 19.70 14.99
CA ASP A 129 9.14 19.69 16.05
C ASP A 129 8.10 18.56 15.91
N ILE A 130 7.93 18.04 14.69
CA ILE A 130 6.96 16.96 14.38
C ILE A 130 7.62 15.60 14.58
N THR A 131 8.84 15.44 14.10
CA THR A 131 9.58 14.18 14.12
C THR A 131 10.31 13.95 15.45
N GLY A 132 10.62 15.04 16.17
CA GLY A 132 11.47 15.03 17.36
C GLY A 132 12.95 14.78 17.04
N GLU A 133 13.36 14.89 15.77
CA GLU A 133 14.74 14.66 15.33
C GLU A 133 15.31 15.88 14.62
N PHE A 134 16.51 16.28 15.06
CA PHE A 134 17.24 17.43 14.51
C PHE A 134 17.78 17.14 13.10
N SER A 135 17.68 18.12 12.21
CA SER A 135 18.29 18.12 10.89
C SER A 135 18.65 19.55 10.45
N GLU A 136 19.89 19.76 10.02
CA GLU A 136 20.32 21.03 9.46
C GLU A 136 19.78 21.29 8.05
N LYS A 137 19.37 20.25 7.33
CA LYS A 137 18.94 20.33 5.94
C LYS A 137 17.50 20.80 5.84
N SER A 138 17.24 21.72 4.92
CA SER A 138 15.88 22.05 4.51
C SER A 138 15.37 21.06 3.48
N TRP A 139 14.07 20.70 3.52
CA TRP A 139 13.48 19.86 2.48
C TRP A 139 13.62 20.46 1.08
N LYS A 140 13.72 21.78 0.96
CA LYS A 140 13.91 22.47 -0.33
C LYS A 140 15.20 22.07 -1.04
N SER A 141 16.22 21.65 -0.29
CA SER A 141 17.47 21.12 -0.86
C SER A 141 17.41 19.63 -1.20
N MET A 142 16.31 18.95 -0.87
CA MET A 142 16.13 17.52 -1.10
C MET A 142 15.13 17.21 -2.23
N ILE A 143 14.41 18.23 -2.74
CA ILE A 143 13.41 18.08 -3.79
C ILE A 143 13.95 18.62 -5.11
N GLU A 144 13.67 17.90 -6.19
CA GLU A 144 14.09 18.24 -7.55
C GLU A 144 13.01 17.80 -8.54
N GLU A 145 13.15 18.20 -9.80
CA GLU A 145 12.24 17.84 -10.87
C GLU A 145 13.03 17.14 -12.00
N ILE A 146 12.48 16.06 -12.52
CA ILE A 146 13.04 15.35 -13.67
C ILE A 146 12.03 15.33 -14.81
N GLU A 147 12.54 15.59 -16.02
CA GLU A 147 11.74 15.49 -17.24
C GLU A 147 11.93 14.12 -17.90
N PHE A 148 10.84 13.55 -18.35
CA PHE A 148 10.83 12.34 -19.17
C PHE A 148 10.31 12.69 -20.57
N THR A 149 11.01 12.17 -21.56
CA THR A 149 10.55 12.24 -22.95
C THR A 149 10.20 10.83 -23.42
N ARG A 150 9.02 10.66 -23.95
CA ARG A 150 8.63 9.44 -24.64
C ARG A 150 8.84 9.63 -26.13
N VAL A 151 9.72 8.82 -26.72
CA VAL A 151 9.98 8.75 -28.15
C VAL A 151 9.51 7.39 -28.63
N ASP A 152 8.41 7.37 -29.39
CA ASP A 152 7.82 6.09 -29.87
C ASP A 152 8.33 5.71 -31.27
N ASP A 153 8.84 6.65 -32.06
CA ASP A 153 9.12 6.46 -33.49
C ASP A 153 10.21 5.42 -33.77
N ALA A 154 11.34 5.46 -33.02
CA ALA A 154 12.45 4.54 -33.23
C ALA A 154 12.15 3.05 -32.93
N LYS A 155 11.04 2.79 -32.19
CA LYS A 155 10.64 1.41 -31.87
C LYS A 155 9.76 0.80 -32.95
N ASN A 156 9.06 1.61 -33.71
CA ASN A 156 8.13 1.16 -34.75
C ASN A 156 8.89 0.64 -35.96
N ASP A 157 9.94 1.35 -36.41
CA ASP A 157 10.75 0.95 -37.56
C ASP A 157 11.50 -0.39 -37.34
N ALA A 158 12.10 -0.55 -36.13
CA ALA A 158 12.86 -1.76 -35.79
C ALA A 158 12.00 -3.01 -35.56
N LYS A 159 10.67 -2.86 -35.42
CA LYS A 159 9.73 -3.94 -35.09
C LYS A 159 8.61 -4.11 -36.11
N ALA A 160 8.68 -3.43 -37.26
CA ALA A 160 7.65 -3.49 -38.31
C ALA A 160 7.42 -4.93 -38.81
N GLU A 161 8.45 -5.77 -38.80
CA GLU A 161 8.38 -7.20 -39.18
C GLU A 161 7.45 -8.05 -38.28
N TYR A 162 7.14 -7.56 -37.05
CA TYR A 162 6.27 -8.25 -36.09
C TYR A 162 4.81 -7.76 -36.13
N ILE A 163 4.48 -6.89 -37.10
CA ILE A 163 3.15 -6.29 -37.21
C ILE A 163 2.42 -6.87 -38.42
N ILE A 164 1.19 -7.35 -38.22
CA ILE A 164 0.38 -7.99 -39.26
C ILE A 164 0.03 -7.02 -40.42
N ASP A 165 -0.14 -5.71 -40.10
CA ASP A 165 -0.43 -4.68 -41.07
C ASP A 165 0.49 -3.47 -40.88
N PRO A 166 1.70 -3.50 -41.50
CA PRO A 166 2.66 -2.39 -41.40
C PRO A 166 2.15 -1.10 -42.05
N GLU A 167 1.27 -1.17 -43.07
CA GLU A 167 0.76 0.02 -43.77
C GLU A 167 -0.26 0.80 -42.94
N ALA A 168 -0.98 0.15 -42.05
CA ALA A 168 -1.90 0.83 -41.11
C ALA A 168 -1.15 1.74 -40.14
N GLN A 169 0.10 1.43 -39.80
CA GLN A 169 0.94 2.26 -38.93
C GLN A 169 1.59 3.45 -39.68
N LEU A 170 1.93 3.29 -40.94
CA LEU A 170 2.49 4.40 -41.74
C LEU A 170 1.51 5.56 -41.93
N LYS A 171 0.21 5.31 -41.73
CA LYS A 171 -0.84 6.34 -41.72
C LYS A 171 -1.08 6.98 -40.34
N ALA A 172 -0.46 6.46 -39.29
CA ALA A 172 -0.51 7.08 -37.96
C ALA A 172 0.31 8.37 -38.01
N LYS A 173 -0.34 9.48 -37.64
CA LYS A 173 0.30 10.82 -37.58
C LYS A 173 1.58 10.73 -36.75
N ALA A 174 2.59 11.51 -37.15
CA ALA A 174 3.83 11.71 -36.42
C ALA A 174 3.58 11.76 -34.91
N SER A 175 4.25 10.88 -34.19
CA SER A 175 4.09 10.79 -32.76
C SER A 175 4.54 12.09 -32.14
N THR A 176 3.66 12.73 -31.41
CA THR A 176 3.99 13.94 -30.64
C THR A 176 4.89 13.52 -29.48
N GLN A 177 6.10 14.09 -29.42
CA GLN A 177 6.94 13.92 -28.25
C GLN A 177 6.17 14.39 -27.01
N MET A 178 5.82 13.45 -26.14
CA MET A 178 5.18 13.78 -24.87
C MET A 178 6.27 14.00 -23.83
N ARG A 179 6.42 15.24 -23.39
CA ARG A 179 7.25 15.59 -22.24
C ARG A 179 6.38 15.66 -21.00
N PHE A 180 6.82 15.08 -19.92
CA PHE A 180 6.20 15.25 -18.61
C PHE A 180 7.27 15.35 -17.55
N SER A 181 7.07 16.23 -16.61
CA SER A 181 7.95 16.42 -15.47
C SER A 181 7.39 15.74 -14.22
N VAL A 182 8.26 15.33 -13.33
CA VAL A 182 7.90 14.71 -12.06
C VAL A 182 8.81 15.24 -10.97
N GLN A 183 8.20 15.79 -9.91
CA GLN A 183 8.92 16.12 -8.70
C GLN A 183 9.23 14.88 -7.90
N TYR A 184 10.44 14.83 -7.34
CA TYR A 184 10.90 13.75 -6.51
C TYR A 184 11.77 14.27 -5.36
N MET A 185 11.86 13.48 -4.29
CA MET A 185 12.85 13.68 -3.24
C MET A 185 14.06 12.79 -3.51
N ALA A 186 15.24 13.34 -3.22
CA ALA A 186 16.52 12.72 -3.54
C ALA A 186 16.76 11.39 -2.81
N ALA A 187 17.54 10.51 -3.41
CA ALA A 187 18.09 9.36 -2.70
C ALA A 187 18.88 9.81 -1.45
N GLY A 188 18.84 9.00 -0.39
CA GLY A 188 19.41 9.34 0.91
C GLY A 188 18.48 10.17 1.80
N THR A 189 17.31 10.64 1.31
CA THR A 189 16.30 11.25 2.16
C THR A 189 15.76 10.22 3.13
N GLU A 190 15.64 10.61 4.39
CA GLU A 190 15.01 9.79 5.42
C GLU A 190 13.61 10.33 5.75
N PHE A 191 12.67 9.41 5.99
CA PHE A 191 11.31 9.73 6.43
C PHE A 191 11.02 9.01 7.74
N LEU A 192 10.29 9.69 8.63
CA LEU A 192 9.78 9.10 9.86
C LEU A 192 8.26 9.04 9.83
N GLN A 193 7.75 7.89 10.24
CA GLN A 193 6.32 7.62 10.36
C GLN A 193 5.99 6.99 11.71
N ASP A 194 4.95 7.47 12.35
CA ASP A 194 4.40 6.85 13.55
C ASP A 194 3.16 6.02 13.20
N ILE A 195 3.14 4.79 13.68
CA ILE A 195 2.00 3.87 13.60
C ILE A 195 1.47 3.66 15.01
N TYR A 196 0.16 3.83 15.18
CA TYR A 196 -0.49 3.62 16.48
C TYR A 196 -1.47 2.47 16.39
N PHE A 197 -1.35 1.54 17.34
CA PHE A 197 -2.34 0.49 17.58
C PHE A 197 -3.30 1.00 18.65
N LEU A 198 -4.59 1.08 18.31
CA LEU A 198 -5.62 1.55 19.24
C LEU A 198 -5.90 0.51 20.34
N GLU A 199 -6.58 0.94 21.37
CA GLU A 199 -7.03 0.08 22.46
C GLU A 199 -7.89 -1.08 21.91
N GLY A 200 -7.71 -2.27 22.46
CA GLY A 200 -8.36 -3.49 22.00
C GLY A 200 -7.68 -4.15 20.79
N THR A 201 -6.50 -3.70 20.36
CA THR A 201 -5.64 -4.46 19.45
C THR A 201 -5.04 -5.66 20.21
N ASN A 202 -5.06 -6.84 19.58
CA ASN A 202 -4.54 -8.07 20.16
C ASN A 202 -3.26 -8.55 19.43
N GLU A 203 -2.60 -9.57 20.00
CA GLU A 203 -1.35 -10.10 19.47
C GLU A 203 -1.47 -10.70 18.06
N LEU A 204 -2.62 -11.26 17.68
CA LEU A 204 -2.84 -11.77 16.32
C LEU A 204 -2.95 -10.62 15.29
N GLU A 205 -3.56 -9.51 15.69
CA GLU A 205 -3.63 -8.31 14.85
C GLU A 205 -2.25 -7.67 14.68
N GLU A 206 -1.45 -7.62 15.75
CA GLU A 206 -0.05 -7.18 15.68
C GLU A 206 0.78 -8.13 14.83
N GLY A 207 0.64 -9.43 15.03
CA GLY A 207 1.30 -10.46 14.22
C GLY A 207 0.99 -10.33 12.74
N ALA A 208 -0.28 -10.11 12.39
CA ALA A 208 -0.70 -9.85 11.01
C ALA A 208 -0.05 -8.59 10.42
N PHE A 209 0.06 -7.51 11.22
CA PHE A 209 0.74 -6.28 10.80
C PHE A 209 2.23 -6.52 10.51
N TYR A 210 2.94 -7.17 11.42
CA TYR A 210 4.37 -7.43 11.23
C TYR A 210 4.64 -8.46 10.13
N ALA A 211 3.77 -9.46 9.94
CA ALA A 211 3.83 -10.36 8.78
C ALA A 211 3.64 -9.58 7.47
N GLY A 212 2.70 -8.64 7.45
CA GLY A 212 2.51 -7.73 6.32
C GLY A 212 3.73 -6.84 6.05
N LEU A 213 4.37 -6.28 7.07
CA LEU A 213 5.62 -5.52 6.91
C LEU A 213 6.75 -6.41 6.36
N ALA A 214 6.92 -7.60 6.92
CA ALA A 214 7.92 -8.55 6.44
C ALA A 214 7.68 -8.94 4.98
N GLN A 215 6.42 -9.11 4.58
CA GLN A 215 6.06 -9.37 3.18
C GLN A 215 6.34 -8.16 2.28
N TRP A 216 6.02 -6.92 2.71
CA TRP A 216 6.32 -5.70 1.95
C TRP A 216 7.82 -5.52 1.74
N PHE A 217 8.62 -5.78 2.77
CA PHE A 217 10.07 -5.59 2.77
C PHE A 217 10.83 -6.60 1.89
N LYS A 218 10.17 -7.63 1.36
CA LYS A 218 10.77 -8.48 0.31
C LYS A 218 10.97 -7.69 -1.00
N TYR A 219 10.10 -6.70 -1.26
CA TYR A 219 10.18 -5.79 -2.39
C TYR A 219 9.93 -4.37 -1.90
N PRO A 220 10.90 -3.75 -1.21
CA PRO A 220 10.72 -2.51 -0.47
C PRO A 220 10.62 -1.32 -1.41
N LYS A 221 9.41 -0.93 -1.74
CA LYS A 221 9.11 0.24 -2.58
C LYS A 221 8.01 1.08 -1.94
N ILE A 222 8.15 2.41 -2.06
CA ILE A 222 7.19 3.38 -1.58
C ILE A 222 6.99 4.48 -2.62
N GLY A 223 5.78 5.04 -2.70
CA GLY A 223 5.43 6.06 -3.69
C GLY A 223 5.20 5.49 -5.09
N GLY A 224 5.24 6.38 -6.08
CA GLY A 224 4.99 6.08 -7.48
C GLY A 224 6.25 5.74 -8.28
N MET A 225 6.06 5.43 -9.56
CA MET A 225 7.11 5.26 -10.57
C MET A 225 8.14 4.15 -10.28
N ALA A 226 7.77 3.12 -9.52
CA ALA A 226 8.66 2.02 -9.17
C ALA A 226 9.26 1.32 -10.41
N ALA A 227 8.50 1.17 -11.50
CA ALA A 227 9.00 0.62 -12.76
C ALA A 227 10.11 1.46 -13.43
N LYS A 228 10.29 2.72 -13.00
CA LYS A 228 11.36 3.63 -13.44
C LYS A 228 12.49 3.74 -12.41
N GLY A 229 12.53 2.85 -11.41
CA GLY A 229 13.59 2.80 -10.41
C GLY A 229 13.40 3.71 -9.21
N PHE A 230 12.20 4.28 -9.01
CA PHE A 230 11.90 5.14 -7.87
C PHE A 230 11.42 4.35 -6.67
N GLY A 231 11.70 4.90 -5.48
CA GLY A 231 11.04 4.52 -4.24
C GLY A 231 11.62 3.32 -3.50
N LEU A 232 12.79 2.80 -3.89
CA LEU A 232 13.45 1.75 -3.11
C LEU A 232 14.00 2.33 -1.79
N PHE A 233 13.87 1.58 -0.71
CA PHE A 233 14.26 2.03 0.63
C PHE A 233 14.85 0.92 1.50
N ASP A 234 15.66 1.33 2.48
CA ASP A 234 15.96 0.60 3.70
C ASP A 234 15.03 1.08 4.83
N ALA A 235 14.80 0.25 5.85
CA ALA A 235 13.91 0.62 6.95
C ALA A 235 14.39 0.10 8.31
N VAL A 236 14.04 0.86 9.36
CA VAL A 236 14.10 0.41 10.75
C VAL A 236 12.71 0.60 11.36
N VAL A 237 12.20 -0.43 12.02
CA VAL A 237 10.88 -0.46 12.66
C VAL A 237 11.05 -0.63 14.16
N GLY A 238 10.37 0.21 14.93
CA GLY A 238 10.44 0.19 16.40
C GLY A 238 11.86 0.43 16.93
N ASP A 239 12.19 -0.20 18.02
CA ASP A 239 13.53 -0.22 18.61
C ASP A 239 14.32 -1.40 18.02
N ASP A 240 14.61 -1.34 16.72
CA ASP A 240 15.26 -2.41 15.95
C ASP A 240 14.44 -3.73 15.85
N ASP A 241 13.13 -3.65 15.99
CA ASP A 241 12.23 -4.79 15.86
C ASP A 241 12.31 -5.45 14.48
N ILE A 242 12.40 -4.64 13.42
CA ILE A 242 12.73 -5.09 12.06
C ILE A 242 13.75 -4.13 11.48
N ILE A 243 14.87 -4.67 10.99
CA ILE A 243 15.89 -3.93 10.25
C ILE A 243 15.94 -4.47 8.83
N LEU A 244 15.72 -3.60 7.86
CA LEU A 244 15.93 -3.85 6.45
C LEU A 244 17.09 -3.02 5.96
N THR A 245 18.17 -3.66 5.51
CA THR A 245 19.35 -2.99 4.97
C THR A 245 19.85 -3.71 3.73
N GLN A 246 19.89 -3.01 2.60
CA GLN A 246 20.36 -3.54 1.31
C GLN A 246 19.69 -4.87 0.92
N GLY A 247 18.36 -4.95 1.13
CA GLY A 247 17.56 -6.14 0.83
C GLY A 247 17.71 -7.31 1.82
N LYS A 248 18.50 -7.14 2.87
CA LYS A 248 18.61 -8.11 3.97
C LYS A 248 17.73 -7.67 5.14
N MET A 249 16.85 -8.56 5.58
CA MET A 249 15.92 -8.30 6.67
C MET A 249 16.31 -9.09 7.90
N GLN A 250 16.38 -8.39 9.04
CA GLN A 250 16.55 -8.96 10.37
C GLN A 250 15.28 -8.67 11.16
N ILE A 251 14.78 -9.65 11.87
CA ILE A 251 13.54 -9.54 12.68
C ILE A 251 13.90 -9.99 14.10
N SER A 252 13.51 -9.18 15.10
CA SER A 252 13.71 -9.50 16.51
C SER A 252 12.92 -10.76 16.91
N GLU A 253 13.37 -11.46 17.96
CA GLU A 253 12.71 -12.67 18.43
C GLU A 253 11.26 -12.40 18.87
N ARG A 254 11.01 -11.26 19.50
CA ARG A 254 9.66 -10.82 19.89
C ARG A 254 8.73 -10.73 18.67
N ILE A 255 9.19 -10.12 17.60
CA ILE A 255 8.36 -9.95 16.38
C ILE A 255 8.19 -11.28 15.65
N LYS A 256 9.20 -12.15 15.64
CA LYS A 256 9.05 -13.50 15.08
C LYS A 256 7.96 -14.29 15.79
N GLN A 257 7.94 -14.26 17.14
CA GLN A 257 6.90 -14.93 17.92
C GLN A 257 5.49 -14.42 17.60
N LEU A 258 5.31 -13.10 17.41
CA LEU A 258 4.04 -12.54 17.01
C LEU A 258 3.62 -13.01 15.60
N ILE A 259 4.54 -13.00 14.65
CA ILE A 259 4.30 -13.49 13.28
C ILE A 259 3.96 -14.99 13.30
N ASP A 260 4.73 -15.80 14.03
CA ASP A 260 4.51 -17.25 14.13
C ASP A 260 3.15 -17.56 14.77
N SER A 261 2.79 -16.88 15.85
CA SER A 261 1.48 -17.03 16.50
C SER A 261 0.33 -16.69 15.55
N TYR A 262 0.47 -15.63 14.75
CA TYR A 262 -0.50 -15.28 13.71
C TYR A 262 -0.55 -16.33 12.60
N HIS A 263 0.58 -16.80 12.14
CA HIS A 263 0.66 -17.82 11.11
C HIS A 263 0.09 -19.16 11.57
N ASP A 264 0.36 -19.58 12.80
CA ASP A 264 -0.23 -20.79 13.42
C ASP A 264 -1.75 -20.67 13.55
N PHE A 265 -2.25 -19.48 13.90
CA PHE A 265 -3.68 -19.19 13.89
C PHE A 265 -4.27 -19.35 12.50
N VAL A 266 -3.65 -18.78 11.46
CA VAL A 266 -4.11 -18.89 10.06
C VAL A 266 -4.14 -20.34 9.60
N ASP A 267 -3.12 -21.15 9.92
CA ASP A 267 -3.06 -22.54 9.52
C ASP A 267 -4.13 -23.38 10.22
N ARG A 268 -4.39 -23.13 11.50
CA ARG A 268 -5.43 -23.82 12.28
C ARG A 268 -6.83 -23.49 11.77
N GLU A 269 -7.09 -22.24 11.46
CA GLU A 269 -8.40 -21.76 11.02
C GLU A 269 -8.62 -21.91 9.50
N ARG A 270 -7.70 -22.55 8.79
CA ARG A 270 -7.67 -22.60 7.32
C ARG A 270 -8.97 -23.08 6.69
N ASP A 271 -9.59 -24.12 7.24
CA ASP A 271 -10.81 -24.71 6.70
C ASP A 271 -12.01 -23.79 6.94
N GLU A 272 -12.10 -23.11 8.09
CA GLU A 272 -13.09 -22.09 8.39
C GLU A 272 -12.95 -20.89 7.45
N TRP A 273 -11.73 -20.48 7.15
CA TRP A 273 -11.46 -19.41 6.19
C TRP A 273 -11.97 -19.78 4.78
N PHE A 274 -11.74 -21.02 4.33
CA PHE A 274 -12.27 -21.50 3.06
C PHE A 274 -13.81 -21.42 3.02
N PHE A 275 -14.46 -21.78 4.11
CA PHE A 275 -15.92 -21.73 4.23
C PHE A 275 -16.40 -20.28 4.18
N LEU A 276 -15.89 -19.40 5.02
CA LEU A 276 -16.25 -17.98 5.08
C LEU A 276 -16.01 -17.23 3.77
N LEU A 277 -14.95 -17.60 3.04
CA LEU A 277 -14.61 -16.99 1.75
C LEU A 277 -15.48 -17.50 0.59
N LYS A 278 -16.09 -18.68 0.72
CA LYS A 278 -16.94 -19.30 -0.33
C LYS A 278 -18.44 -19.03 -0.16
N GLU A 279 -18.93 -18.74 1.03
CA GLU A 279 -20.37 -18.58 1.31
C GLU A 279 -21.09 -17.54 0.44
N LYS A 280 -20.39 -16.52 -0.06
CA LYS A 280 -20.96 -15.50 -0.95
C LYS A 280 -21.14 -15.91 -2.41
N GLY A 281 -20.56 -17.01 -2.85
CA GLY A 281 -20.69 -17.49 -4.23
C GLY A 281 -22.00 -18.26 -4.54
N GLY A 282 -22.74 -18.69 -3.52
CA GLY A 282 -23.89 -19.59 -3.65
C GLY A 282 -25.27 -18.95 -3.81
N GLU A 283 -25.45 -17.69 -3.42
CA GLU A 283 -26.81 -17.10 -3.36
C GLU A 283 -27.32 -16.44 -4.65
N LYS A 284 -26.54 -16.37 -5.72
CA LYS A 284 -26.98 -15.73 -6.99
C LYS A 284 -27.68 -16.65 -8.00
N ASN A 285 -27.85 -17.95 -7.73
CA ASN A 285 -28.46 -18.89 -8.71
C ASN A 285 -29.87 -19.33 -8.42
N GLY A 286 -30.64 -18.65 -7.58
CA GLY A 286 -31.97 -19.04 -7.19
C GLY A 286 -33.11 -18.05 -7.48
N LYS A 287 -33.09 -17.30 -8.63
CA LYS A 287 -34.31 -16.62 -9.10
C LYS A 287 -34.19 -16.16 -10.56
N LYS A 288 -34.32 -17.08 -11.50
CA LYS A 288 -34.84 -16.79 -12.85
C LYS A 288 -35.43 -18.07 -13.45
N THR A 289 -36.65 -18.42 -13.05
CA THR A 289 -37.62 -19.15 -13.87
C THR A 289 -38.96 -18.90 -13.22
N ASN A 290 -39.75 -18.08 -13.88
CA ASN A 290 -41.19 -18.20 -14.08
C ASN A 290 -41.80 -16.82 -14.26
N SER A 291 -42.02 -16.46 -15.52
CA SER A 291 -43.27 -15.88 -16.00
C SER A 291 -43.22 -15.85 -17.52
N ALA A 292 -43.67 -16.95 -18.08
CA ALA A 292 -44.24 -16.96 -19.41
C ALA A 292 -45.72 -17.43 -19.22
N THR A 293 -46.62 -16.55 -19.36
CA THR A 293 -47.94 -16.67 -19.97
C THR A 293 -48.48 -15.29 -20.23
#